data_d7078a9f7c1d55fc3161bb2631142aed
#
_entry.id   d7078a9f7c1d55fc3161bb2631142aed
#
_cell.length_a   1.000
_cell.length_b   1.000
_cell.length_c   1.000
_cell.angle_alpha   90.00
_cell.angle_beta   90.00
_cell.angle_gamma   90.00
#
_symmetry.space_group_name_H-M   'P 1'
#
loop_
_entity.id
_entity.type
_entity.pdbx_description
1 polymer ?
#
loop_
_entity_poly.entity_id
_entity_poly.type
_entity_poly.pdbx_seq_one_letter_code
_entity_poly.pdbx_strand_id
1 'polypeptide(L)'
;MKIYQISGMGANEKVYKNLRINPEFETIYIPWLQPEEDETLRHYAERMAETINPNQEFIVMGMSFGGIITKEINQFLNPRFNILISTIKNSSEKPSYMKLSSRTNIHRYIPPSLITSDSFLSYSIFRKLYSTKLPDLKEIFEFRDHYYLKWAADRIVNWE
;
A
#
# COMPACT_ATOMS: atom_id res chain seq x y z
N MET A 1 1.32 17.34 -15.47
CA MET A 1 0.49 16.95 -14.30
C MET A 1 1.25 15.93 -13.49
N LYS A 2 1.17 15.98 -12.15
CA LYS A 2 1.91 15.09 -11.25
C LYS A 2 1.15 13.80 -10.95
N ILE A 3 1.87 12.67 -10.86
CA ILE A 3 1.37 11.38 -10.40
C ILE A 3 2.10 11.02 -9.12
N TYR A 4 1.40 11.04 -8.00
CA TYR A 4 1.92 10.59 -6.72
C TYR A 4 1.73 9.07 -6.59
N GLN A 5 2.82 8.34 -6.35
CA GLN A 5 2.86 6.89 -6.34
C GLN A 5 3.04 6.35 -4.93
N ILE A 6 2.17 5.42 -4.51
CA ILE A 6 2.22 4.75 -3.21
C ILE A 6 2.29 3.24 -3.46
N SER A 7 3.37 2.61 -3.06
CA SER A 7 3.65 1.19 -3.31
C SER A 7 2.79 0.23 -2.45
N GLY A 8 3.02 -1.06 -2.57
CA GLY A 8 2.49 -2.07 -1.65
C GLY A 8 3.18 -2.02 -0.29
N MET A 9 2.55 -2.66 0.72
CA MET A 9 3.06 -2.71 2.10
C MET A 9 4.54 -3.12 2.14
N GLY A 10 5.38 -2.24 2.72
CA GLY A 10 6.83 -2.45 2.86
C GLY A 10 7.65 -2.36 1.57
N ALA A 11 7.02 -2.17 0.41
CA ALA A 11 7.71 -2.04 -0.86
C ALA A 11 8.12 -0.60 -1.15
N ASN A 12 9.11 -0.42 -2.02
CA ASN A 12 9.58 0.86 -2.52
C ASN A 12 9.11 1.15 -3.95
N GLU A 13 9.60 2.25 -4.55
CA GLU A 13 9.23 2.70 -5.90
C GLU A 13 9.61 1.72 -7.02
N LYS A 14 10.55 0.80 -6.78
CA LYS A 14 10.98 -0.20 -7.78
C LYS A 14 9.84 -1.11 -8.25
N VAL A 15 8.72 -1.20 -7.50
CA VAL A 15 7.53 -1.92 -7.96
C VAL A 15 6.96 -1.36 -9.26
N TYR A 16 7.19 -0.08 -9.54
CA TYR A 16 6.70 0.63 -10.72
C TYR A 16 7.68 0.65 -11.90
N LYS A 17 8.89 0.09 -11.77
CA LYS A 17 9.96 0.19 -12.77
C LYS A 17 9.59 -0.30 -14.17
N ASN A 18 8.65 -1.24 -14.27
CA ASN A 18 8.19 -1.78 -15.54
C ASN A 18 6.95 -1.05 -16.08
N LEU A 19 6.44 -0.06 -15.35
CA LEU A 19 5.30 0.72 -15.78
C LEU A 19 5.77 1.83 -16.72
N ARG A 20 5.24 1.84 -17.94
CA ARG A 20 5.52 2.90 -18.91
C ARG A 20 4.52 4.02 -18.71
N ILE A 21 4.98 5.14 -18.16
CA ILE A 21 4.19 6.35 -17.97
C ILE A 21 4.63 7.35 -19.05
N ASN A 22 3.64 8.05 -19.66
CA ASN A 22 3.95 9.10 -20.62
C ASN A 22 4.84 10.17 -19.95
N PRO A 23 5.99 10.57 -20.59
CA PRO A 23 6.89 11.58 -20.04
C PRO A 23 6.29 12.95 -19.72
N GLU A 24 5.10 13.25 -20.23
CA GLU A 24 4.34 14.47 -19.86
C GLU A 24 3.88 14.48 -18.40
N PHE A 25 3.88 13.33 -17.74
CA PHE A 25 3.57 13.20 -16.32
C PHE A 25 4.85 13.12 -15.51
N GLU A 26 4.97 13.98 -14.51
CA GLU A 26 6.00 13.91 -13.48
C GLU A 26 5.56 12.89 -12.42
N THR A 27 6.36 11.88 -12.14
CA THR A 27 6.08 10.90 -11.09
C THR A 27 6.80 11.25 -9.80
N ILE A 28 6.08 11.24 -8.69
CA ILE A 28 6.62 11.49 -7.34
C ILE A 28 6.26 10.30 -6.47
N TYR A 29 7.25 9.63 -5.93
CA TYR A 29 7.04 8.54 -5.00
C TYR A 29 6.82 9.08 -3.58
N ILE A 30 5.79 8.55 -2.90
CA ILE A 30 5.52 8.81 -1.48
C ILE A 30 6.02 7.60 -0.68
N PRO A 31 7.10 7.76 0.11
CA PRO A 31 7.64 6.66 0.91
C PRO A 31 6.73 6.31 2.09
N TRP A 32 6.85 5.08 2.59
CA TRP A 32 6.21 4.67 3.83
C TRP A 32 6.79 5.42 5.03
N LEU A 33 5.92 5.76 5.96
CA LEU A 33 6.27 6.38 7.24
C LEU A 33 6.21 5.35 8.36
N GLN A 34 6.92 5.62 9.45
CA GLN A 34 6.71 4.89 10.69
C GLN A 34 5.36 5.30 11.27
N PRO A 35 4.45 4.35 11.55
CA PRO A 35 3.20 4.67 12.23
C PRO A 35 3.45 5.20 13.64
N GLU A 36 2.63 6.15 14.08
CA GLU A 36 2.58 6.59 15.45
C GLU A 36 1.82 5.60 16.34
N GLU A 37 1.95 5.73 17.65
CA GLU A 37 1.21 4.90 18.59
C GLU A 37 -0.29 5.08 18.41
N ASP A 38 -1.02 3.96 18.30
CA ASP A 38 -2.48 3.92 18.07
C ASP A 38 -2.99 4.70 16.85
N GLU A 39 -2.11 5.02 15.90
CA GLU A 39 -2.44 5.82 14.73
C GLU A 39 -3.52 5.18 13.88
N THR A 40 -4.56 5.97 13.55
CA THR A 40 -5.60 5.56 12.61
C THR A 40 -5.08 5.54 11.17
N LEU A 41 -5.70 4.75 10.29
CA LEU A 41 -5.35 4.72 8.88
C LEU A 41 -5.56 6.10 8.22
N ARG A 42 -6.61 6.80 8.62
CA ARG A 42 -6.92 8.14 8.15
C ARG A 42 -5.81 9.13 8.47
N HIS A 43 -5.39 9.23 9.73
CA HIS A 43 -4.32 10.13 10.15
C HIS A 43 -2.98 9.80 9.45
N TYR A 44 -2.66 8.51 9.33
CA TYR A 44 -1.49 8.06 8.60
C TYR A 44 -1.52 8.51 7.13
N ALA A 45 -2.67 8.38 6.46
CA ALA A 45 -2.85 8.84 5.09
C ALA A 45 -2.73 10.37 4.96
N GLU A 46 -3.17 11.13 5.96
CA GLU A 46 -3.01 12.58 6.02
C GLU A 46 -1.53 12.97 6.07
N ARG A 47 -0.75 12.35 6.94
CA ARG A 47 0.72 12.55 7.02
C ARG A 47 1.43 12.18 5.72
N MET A 48 1.09 11.05 5.10
CA MET A 48 1.64 10.67 3.80
C MET A 48 1.31 11.68 2.70
N ALA A 49 0.12 12.28 2.77
CA ALA A 49 -0.35 13.23 1.78
C ALA A 49 0.25 14.64 1.92
N GLU A 50 1.03 14.94 2.96
CA GLU A 50 1.70 16.25 3.14
C GLU A 50 2.62 16.62 1.96
N THR A 51 3.13 15.61 1.24
CA THR A 51 3.93 15.83 0.03
C THR A 51 3.10 16.24 -1.19
N ILE A 52 1.77 16.10 -1.12
CA ILE A 52 0.87 16.39 -2.24
C ILE A 52 0.52 17.88 -2.23
N ASN A 53 0.75 18.57 -3.36
CA ASN A 53 0.30 19.94 -3.52
C ASN A 53 -1.17 19.96 -3.99
N PRO A 54 -2.14 20.32 -3.12
CA PRO A 54 -3.56 20.29 -3.48
C PRO A 54 -4.00 21.43 -4.40
N ASN A 55 -3.15 22.46 -4.60
CA ASN A 55 -3.45 23.61 -5.42
C ASN A 55 -3.17 23.38 -6.92
N GLN A 56 -2.70 22.20 -7.28
CA GLN A 56 -2.45 21.77 -8.65
C GLN A 56 -3.24 20.50 -8.96
N GLU A 57 -3.60 20.32 -10.24
CA GLU A 57 -4.17 19.03 -10.66
C GLU A 57 -3.14 17.91 -10.50
N PHE A 58 -3.56 16.83 -9.86
CA PHE A 58 -2.71 15.67 -9.60
C PHE A 58 -3.48 14.34 -9.73
N ILE A 59 -2.73 13.28 -9.85
CA ILE A 59 -3.20 11.89 -9.86
C ILE A 59 -2.58 11.17 -8.66
N VAL A 60 -3.32 10.28 -8.02
CA VAL A 60 -2.76 9.35 -7.02
C VAL A 60 -2.81 7.94 -7.59
N MET A 61 -1.67 7.26 -7.55
CA MET A 61 -1.52 5.88 -7.99
C MET A 61 -1.12 5.02 -6.80
N GLY A 62 -1.97 4.06 -6.44
CA GLY A 62 -1.72 3.16 -5.32
C GLY A 62 -1.73 1.68 -5.72
N MET A 63 -0.74 0.92 -5.24
CA MET A 63 -0.66 -0.53 -5.42
C MET A 63 -0.95 -1.25 -4.10
N SER A 64 -1.81 -2.28 -4.12
CA SER A 64 -2.10 -3.10 -2.94
C SER A 64 -2.50 -2.24 -1.73
N PHE A 65 -1.74 -2.24 -0.63
CA PHE A 65 -1.99 -1.38 0.53
C PHE A 65 -1.94 0.12 0.17
N GLY A 66 -1.04 0.52 -0.74
CA GLY A 66 -1.02 1.89 -1.27
C GLY A 66 -2.33 2.30 -1.96
N GLY A 67 -3.06 1.35 -2.53
CA GLY A 67 -4.40 1.61 -3.08
C GLY A 67 -5.44 1.90 -1.98
N ILE A 68 -5.34 1.26 -0.83
CA ILE A 68 -6.16 1.56 0.35
C ILE A 68 -5.83 2.97 0.86
N ILE A 69 -4.54 3.33 0.99
CA ILE A 69 -4.10 4.69 1.35
C ILE A 69 -4.63 5.72 0.34
N THR A 70 -4.60 5.40 -0.96
CA THR A 70 -5.19 6.29 -2.00
C THR A 70 -6.67 6.55 -1.74
N LYS A 71 -7.43 5.54 -1.29
CA LYS A 71 -8.85 5.70 -0.94
C LYS A 71 -9.05 6.57 0.29
N GLU A 72 -8.17 6.44 1.30
CA GLU A 72 -8.19 7.34 2.47
C GLU A 72 -7.87 8.78 2.07
N ILE A 73 -6.86 9.01 1.21
CA ILE A 73 -6.51 10.34 0.70
C ILE A 73 -7.70 11.00 -0.02
N ASN A 74 -8.50 10.23 -0.76
CA ASN A 74 -9.69 10.75 -1.43
C ASN A 74 -10.78 11.29 -0.52
N GLN A 75 -10.72 11.02 0.77
CA GLN A 75 -11.70 11.56 1.71
C GLN A 75 -11.42 13.02 2.07
N PHE A 76 -10.23 13.55 1.76
CA PHE A 76 -9.83 14.93 2.13
C PHE A 76 -9.09 15.68 1.02
N LEU A 77 -8.59 15.00 -0.02
CA LEU A 77 -8.06 15.62 -1.23
C LEU A 77 -8.86 15.16 -2.46
N ASN A 78 -8.88 16.00 -3.49
CA ASN A 78 -9.59 15.76 -4.73
C ASN A 78 -8.63 15.52 -5.90
N PRO A 79 -8.01 14.35 -6.03
CA PRO A 79 -7.20 14.02 -7.21
C PRO A 79 -8.08 13.98 -8.45
N ARG A 80 -7.53 14.40 -9.58
CA ARG A 80 -8.24 14.33 -10.86
C ARG A 80 -8.56 12.88 -11.25
N PHE A 81 -7.65 11.96 -10.97
CA PHE A 81 -7.82 10.52 -11.16
C PHE A 81 -7.14 9.72 -10.06
N ASN A 82 -7.67 8.52 -9.82
CA ASN A 82 -7.03 7.49 -9.00
C ASN A 82 -6.71 6.28 -9.87
N ILE A 83 -5.48 5.81 -9.79
CA ILE A 83 -5.03 4.58 -10.43
C ILE A 83 -4.82 3.54 -9.33
N LEU A 84 -5.68 2.54 -9.29
CA LEU A 84 -5.67 1.48 -8.30
C LEU A 84 -5.15 0.18 -8.93
N ILE A 85 -4.03 -0.34 -8.42
CA ILE A 85 -3.35 -1.52 -8.96
C ILE A 85 -3.38 -2.62 -7.91
N SER A 86 -3.95 -3.79 -8.27
CA SER A 86 -3.96 -4.98 -7.42
C SER A 86 -4.39 -4.71 -5.96
N THR A 87 -5.48 -3.95 -5.80
CA THR A 87 -6.04 -3.54 -4.52
C THR A 87 -7.55 -3.72 -4.49
N ILE A 88 -8.15 -3.60 -3.32
CA ILE A 88 -9.59 -3.55 -3.12
C ILE A 88 -10.08 -2.09 -3.14
N LYS A 89 -11.25 -1.85 -3.72
CA LYS A 89 -11.86 -0.51 -3.81
C LYS A 89 -12.76 -0.17 -2.62
N ASN A 90 -13.27 -1.21 -1.96
CA ASN A 90 -14.14 -1.09 -0.79
C ASN A 90 -14.09 -2.39 0.03
N SER A 91 -14.60 -2.36 1.25
CA SER A 91 -14.58 -3.49 2.17
C SER A 91 -15.37 -4.71 1.69
N SER A 92 -16.35 -4.56 0.78
CA SER A 92 -17.12 -5.69 0.24
C SER A 92 -16.27 -6.61 -0.64
N GLU A 93 -15.23 -6.09 -1.28
CA GLU A 93 -14.29 -6.84 -2.11
C GLU A 93 -13.26 -7.64 -1.31
N LYS A 94 -13.23 -7.49 0.03
CA LYS A 94 -12.33 -8.29 0.88
C LYS A 94 -12.60 -9.79 0.70
N PRO A 95 -11.56 -10.61 0.49
CA PRO A 95 -11.69 -12.05 0.50
C PRO A 95 -12.27 -12.58 1.81
N SER A 96 -12.96 -13.73 1.75
CA SER A 96 -13.62 -14.32 2.93
C SER A 96 -12.67 -14.57 4.10
N TYR A 97 -11.42 -14.94 3.83
CA TYR A 97 -10.41 -15.13 4.88
C TYR A 97 -10.05 -13.84 5.62
N MET A 98 -10.03 -12.69 4.92
CA MET A 98 -9.82 -11.37 5.55
C MET A 98 -11.02 -10.98 6.42
N LYS A 99 -12.25 -11.21 5.95
CA LYS A 99 -13.47 -10.97 6.73
C LYS A 99 -13.50 -11.83 8.00
N LEU A 100 -13.08 -13.09 7.90
CA LEU A 100 -12.94 -13.97 9.06
C LEU A 100 -11.84 -13.48 10.00
N SER A 101 -10.69 -13.08 9.47
CA SER A 101 -9.57 -12.55 10.24
C SER A 101 -9.94 -11.26 11.00
N SER A 102 -10.71 -10.36 10.38
CA SER A 102 -11.23 -9.16 11.04
C SER A 102 -12.13 -9.52 12.22
N ARG A 103 -13.01 -10.52 12.07
CA ARG A 103 -13.93 -10.95 13.14
C ARG A 103 -13.23 -11.66 14.30
N THR A 104 -12.19 -12.43 14.02
CA THR A 104 -11.49 -13.27 15.00
C THR A 104 -10.22 -12.63 15.56
N ASN A 105 -9.74 -11.54 14.97
CA ASN A 105 -8.46 -10.89 15.26
C ASN A 105 -7.24 -11.83 15.15
N ILE A 106 -7.36 -12.95 14.44
CA ILE A 106 -6.30 -13.96 14.33
C ILE A 106 -5.01 -13.40 13.69
N HIS A 107 -5.14 -12.40 12.80
CA HIS A 107 -4.00 -11.74 12.17
C HIS A 107 -3.04 -11.10 13.18
N ARG A 108 -3.51 -10.72 14.37
CA ARG A 108 -2.68 -10.12 15.43
C ARG A 108 -1.69 -11.11 16.03
N TYR A 109 -1.96 -12.41 15.91
CA TYR A 109 -1.12 -13.49 16.39
C TYR A 109 -0.13 -14.00 15.33
N ILE A 110 -0.21 -13.51 14.08
CA ILE A 110 0.73 -13.88 13.04
C ILE A 110 2.08 -13.18 13.32
N PRO A 111 3.17 -13.95 13.47
CA PRO A 111 4.49 -13.36 13.65
C PRO A 111 4.86 -12.44 12.46
N PRO A 112 5.47 -11.28 12.71
CA PRO A 112 5.89 -10.36 11.63
C PRO A 112 6.83 -11.02 10.61
N SER A 113 7.65 -11.98 11.04
CA SER A 113 8.52 -12.77 10.18
C SER A 113 7.77 -13.56 9.09
N LEU A 114 6.50 -13.88 9.30
CA LEU A 114 5.64 -14.51 8.29
C LEU A 114 5.02 -13.48 7.31
N ILE A 115 5.07 -12.20 7.65
CA ILE A 115 4.54 -11.11 6.81
C ILE A 115 5.64 -10.53 5.91
N THR A 116 6.92 -10.81 6.21
CA THR A 116 8.07 -10.33 5.43
C THR A 116 8.16 -10.97 4.05
N SER A 117 8.86 -10.32 3.12
CA SER A 117 9.08 -10.79 1.75
C SER A 117 9.74 -12.17 1.64
N ASP A 118 10.45 -12.59 2.68
CA ASP A 118 11.14 -13.88 2.72
C ASP A 118 10.20 -15.02 3.18
N SER A 119 8.97 -14.70 3.59
CA SER A 119 8.00 -15.70 4.01
C SER A 119 7.21 -16.26 2.83
N PHE A 120 6.88 -17.55 2.92
CA PHE A 120 6.09 -18.27 1.90
C PHE A 120 4.74 -17.60 1.57
N LEU A 121 4.09 -16.98 2.55
CA LEU A 121 2.81 -16.29 2.38
C LEU A 121 2.96 -15.00 1.57
N SER A 122 3.96 -14.18 1.87
CA SER A 122 4.26 -12.98 1.09
C SER A 122 4.67 -13.37 -0.33
N TYR A 123 5.53 -14.36 -0.48
CA TYR A 123 5.98 -14.85 -1.76
C TYR A 123 4.84 -15.42 -2.61
N SER A 124 3.91 -16.18 -2.04
CA SER A 124 2.80 -16.77 -2.80
C SER A 124 1.75 -15.73 -3.22
N ILE A 125 1.51 -14.71 -2.41
CA ILE A 125 0.61 -13.60 -2.75
C ILE A 125 1.24 -12.75 -3.86
N PHE A 126 2.49 -12.37 -3.71
CA PHE A 126 3.19 -11.52 -4.67
C PHE A 126 3.60 -12.28 -5.94
N ARG A 127 3.93 -13.58 -5.85
CA ARG A 127 4.23 -14.40 -7.04
C ARG A 127 3.05 -14.55 -7.99
N LYS A 128 1.82 -14.54 -7.49
CA LYS A 128 0.61 -14.51 -8.34
C LYS A 128 0.44 -13.18 -9.08
N LEU A 129 0.94 -12.08 -8.50
CA LEU A 129 0.83 -10.74 -9.05
C LEU A 129 1.98 -10.40 -10.00
N TYR A 130 3.14 -11.03 -9.82
CA TYR A 130 4.34 -10.78 -10.61
C TYR A 130 4.80 -12.09 -11.27
N SER A 131 4.95 -12.09 -12.58
CA SER A 131 5.46 -13.26 -13.30
C SER A 131 6.93 -13.57 -12.95
N THR A 132 7.35 -14.78 -13.23
CA THR A 132 8.58 -15.50 -12.82
C THR A 132 9.95 -14.83 -13.07
N LYS A 133 10.01 -13.59 -13.52
CA LYS A 133 11.26 -12.84 -13.79
C LYS A 133 11.42 -11.64 -12.85
N LEU A 134 11.18 -11.83 -11.55
CA LEU A 134 11.35 -10.74 -10.60
C LEU A 134 12.84 -10.52 -10.28
N PRO A 135 13.25 -9.25 -10.28
CA PRO A 135 14.49 -8.85 -9.63
C PRO A 135 14.39 -9.17 -8.14
N ASP A 136 15.52 -9.17 -7.49
CA ASP A 136 15.67 -9.51 -6.09
C ASP A 136 14.56 -8.85 -5.23
N LEU A 137 13.63 -9.67 -4.72
CA LEU A 137 12.50 -9.19 -3.88
C LEU A 137 13.00 -8.39 -2.69
N LYS A 138 14.23 -8.66 -2.23
CA LYS A 138 14.89 -7.93 -1.15
C LYS A 138 15.12 -6.45 -1.49
N GLU A 139 15.36 -6.13 -2.76
CA GLU A 139 15.52 -4.75 -3.21
C GLU A 139 14.20 -3.97 -3.27
N ILE A 140 13.08 -4.67 -3.38
CA ILE A 140 11.76 -4.06 -3.46
C ILE A 140 11.17 -3.83 -2.08
N PHE A 141 11.33 -4.82 -1.18
CA PHE A 141 10.77 -4.76 0.17
C PHE A 141 11.82 -4.25 1.16
N GLU A 142 11.98 -2.95 1.25
CA GLU A 142 12.96 -2.29 2.11
C GLU A 142 12.40 -1.93 3.49
N PHE A 143 11.14 -1.51 3.57
CA PHE A 143 10.52 -1.06 4.82
C PHE A 143 9.95 -2.26 5.58
N ARG A 144 10.81 -2.91 6.39
CA ARG A 144 10.54 -4.17 7.09
C ARG A 144 10.40 -4.02 8.60
N ASP A 145 10.11 -2.84 9.09
CA ASP A 145 9.88 -2.62 10.51
C ASP A 145 8.72 -3.48 11.02
N HIS A 146 8.93 -4.16 12.15
CA HIS A 146 7.96 -5.12 12.70
C HIS A 146 6.69 -4.44 13.19
N TYR A 147 6.82 -3.24 13.77
CA TYR A 147 5.67 -2.49 14.24
C TYR A 147 4.83 -2.02 13.06
N TYR A 148 5.47 -1.44 12.03
CA TYR A 148 4.80 -1.06 10.80
C TYR A 148 4.07 -2.23 10.14
N LEU A 149 4.72 -3.39 9.99
CA LEU A 149 4.11 -4.54 9.32
C LEU A 149 2.88 -5.06 10.06
N LYS A 150 2.94 -5.12 11.39
CA LYS A 150 1.79 -5.48 12.22
C LYS A 150 0.66 -4.47 12.11
N TRP A 151 0.99 -3.19 12.24
CA TRP A 151 0.06 -2.10 12.12
C TRP A 151 -0.62 -2.12 10.75
N ALA A 152 0.13 -2.18 9.66
CA ALA A 152 -0.39 -2.19 8.30
C ALA A 152 -1.31 -3.41 8.05
N ALA A 153 -0.90 -4.60 8.51
CA ALA A 153 -1.74 -5.81 8.41
C ALA A 153 -3.08 -5.63 9.14
N ASP A 154 -3.06 -5.08 10.37
CA ASP A 154 -4.28 -4.78 11.14
C ASP A 154 -5.17 -3.77 10.39
N ARG A 155 -4.58 -2.71 9.85
CA ARG A 155 -5.33 -1.69 9.09
C ARG A 155 -5.93 -2.25 7.81
N ILE A 156 -5.21 -3.09 7.05
CA ILE A 156 -5.73 -3.75 5.84
C ILE A 156 -6.92 -4.67 6.17
N VAL A 157 -6.77 -5.50 7.21
CA VAL A 157 -7.80 -6.46 7.60
C VAL A 157 -9.06 -5.76 8.10
N ASN A 158 -8.92 -4.68 8.87
CA ASN A 158 -10.03 -3.95 9.48
C ASN A 158 -10.52 -2.74 8.67
N TRP A 159 -9.96 -2.47 7.49
CA TRP A 159 -10.38 -1.35 6.64
C TRP A 159 -11.86 -1.47 6.22
N GLU A 160 -12.61 -0.37 6.29
CA GLU A 160 -14.05 -0.29 5.95
C GLU A 160 -14.33 0.81 4.92
#